data_e1701b90c1bb941020b19a758ae52f65
#
_entry.id   e1701b90c1bb941020b19a758ae52f65
#
_cell.length_a   1.000
_cell.length_b   1.000
_cell.length_c   1.000
_cell.angle_alpha   90.00
_cell.angle_beta   90.00
_cell.angle_gamma   90.00
#
_symmetry.space_group_name_H-M   'P 1'
#
loop_
_entity.id
_entity.type
_entity.pdbx_description
1 polymer ?
#
loop_
_entity_poly.entity_id
_entity_poly.type
_entity_poly.pdbx_seq_one_letter_code
_entity_poly.pdbx_strand_id
1 'polypeptide(L)'
;MTALADPAVPCSPRFRALTHRIAAYARLAKRKSKVFVRCIERIRSGARNLAARQACDGVICGHTHHAESLDAAPDQPVAYYNSGCWTENPSTYLTVAEGRVELLRYEPALVEA
;
A
#
# COMPACT_ATOMS: atom_id res chain seq x y z
N MET A 1 -10.29 -1.08 -11.23
CA MET A 1 -9.65 -2.29 -11.74
C MET A 1 -8.52 -1.88 -12.65
N THR A 2 -7.28 -2.01 -12.21
CA THR A 2 -6.12 -1.72 -13.03
C THR A 2 -5.98 -2.85 -14.04
N ALA A 3 -6.01 -2.51 -15.32
CA ALA A 3 -5.67 -3.48 -16.35
C ALA A 3 -4.23 -3.94 -16.13
N LEU A 4 -4.05 -5.21 -15.83
CA LEU A 4 -2.72 -5.81 -15.81
C LEU A 4 -2.16 -5.72 -17.23
N ALA A 5 -0.97 -5.16 -17.36
CA ALA A 5 -0.26 -5.20 -18.65
C ALA A 5 -0.16 -6.65 -19.09
N ASP A 6 -0.50 -6.92 -20.34
CA ASP A 6 -0.39 -8.26 -20.91
C ASP A 6 1.07 -8.72 -20.78
N PRO A 7 1.36 -9.80 -20.03
CA PRO A 7 2.72 -10.27 -19.85
C PRO A 7 3.35 -10.78 -21.15
N ALA A 8 2.56 -10.97 -22.21
CA ALA A 8 3.05 -11.41 -23.52
C ALA A 8 3.65 -10.27 -24.37
N VAL A 9 3.46 -8.99 -23.97
CA VAL A 9 4.02 -7.84 -24.70
C VAL A 9 5.37 -7.44 -24.07
N PRO A 10 6.50 -7.69 -24.75
CA PRO A 10 7.79 -7.31 -24.22
C PRO A 10 7.95 -5.79 -24.24
N CYS A 11 8.13 -5.17 -23.07
CA CYS A 11 8.50 -3.75 -22.99
C CYS A 11 9.98 -3.56 -23.31
N SER A 12 10.30 -2.56 -24.14
CA SER A 12 11.69 -2.22 -24.39
C SER A 12 12.38 -1.73 -23.10
N PRO A 13 13.69 -1.95 -22.93
CA PRO A 13 14.41 -1.45 -21.75
C PRO A 13 14.30 0.07 -21.56
N ARG A 14 14.26 0.82 -22.65
CA ARG A 14 14.09 2.28 -22.62
C ARG A 14 12.71 2.68 -22.10
N PHE A 15 11.68 1.96 -22.53
CA PHE A 15 10.32 2.21 -22.07
C PHE A 15 10.18 1.90 -20.58
N ARG A 16 10.76 0.81 -20.10
CA ARG A 16 10.78 0.48 -18.67
C ARG A 16 11.47 1.55 -17.85
N ALA A 17 12.64 2.03 -18.28
CA ALA A 17 13.36 3.08 -17.58
C ALA A 17 12.54 4.36 -17.47
N LEU A 18 11.82 4.75 -18.52
CA LEU A 18 10.97 5.93 -18.52
C LEU A 18 9.77 5.75 -17.57
N THR A 19 9.09 4.61 -17.62
CA THR A 19 7.96 4.33 -16.72
C THR A 19 8.39 4.31 -15.27
N HIS A 20 9.54 3.77 -14.93
CA HIS A 20 10.08 3.79 -13.57
C HIS A 20 10.36 5.21 -13.08
N ARG A 21 10.91 6.08 -13.94
CA ARG A 21 11.16 7.48 -13.60
C ARG A 21 9.85 8.24 -13.35
N ILE A 22 8.86 8.04 -14.20
CA ILE A 22 7.54 8.66 -14.06
C ILE A 22 6.87 8.20 -12.77
N ALA A 23 6.89 6.89 -12.49
CA ALA A 23 6.33 6.34 -11.27
C ALA A 23 7.03 6.86 -10.02
N ALA A 24 8.35 6.97 -10.03
CA ALA A 24 9.11 7.54 -8.92
C ALA A 24 8.78 9.00 -8.68
N TYR A 25 8.66 9.79 -9.73
CA TYR A 25 8.28 11.20 -9.66
C TYR A 25 6.85 11.36 -9.12
N ALA A 26 5.91 10.57 -9.62
CA ALA A 26 4.53 10.60 -9.17
C ALA A 26 4.42 10.24 -7.68
N ARG A 27 5.19 9.25 -7.20
CA ARG A 27 5.25 8.88 -5.77
C ARG A 27 5.77 10.04 -4.92
N LEU A 28 6.82 10.68 -5.37
CA LEU A 28 7.41 11.82 -4.66
C LEU A 28 6.43 13.00 -4.59
N ALA A 29 5.74 13.29 -5.69
CA ALA A 29 4.72 14.34 -5.75
C ALA A 29 3.54 14.04 -4.81
N LYS A 30 3.06 12.79 -4.79
CA LYS A 30 1.99 12.35 -3.87
C LYS A 30 2.38 12.51 -2.41
N ARG A 31 3.60 12.11 -2.05
CA ARG A 31 4.10 12.20 -0.66
C ARG A 31 4.17 13.63 -0.16
N LYS A 32 4.42 14.60 -1.05
CA LYS A 32 4.48 16.02 -0.71
C LYS A 32 3.12 16.72 -0.76
N SER A 33 2.09 16.08 -1.31
CA SER A 33 0.77 16.66 -1.43
C SER A 33 0.06 16.68 -0.07
N LYS A 34 -0.32 17.86 0.40
CA LYS A 34 -1.12 18.01 1.62
C LYS A 34 -2.49 17.35 1.49
N VAL A 35 -3.07 17.37 0.30
CA VAL A 35 -4.36 16.72 0.01
C VAL A 35 -4.25 15.22 0.18
N PHE A 36 -3.19 14.62 -0.35
CA PHE A 36 -2.95 13.19 -0.23
C PHE A 36 -2.74 12.75 1.22
N VAL A 37 -1.93 13.49 1.97
CA VAL A 37 -1.69 13.23 3.39
C VAL A 37 -2.99 13.30 4.19
N ARG A 38 -3.83 14.30 3.94
CA ARG A 38 -5.14 14.41 4.58
C ARG A 38 -6.07 13.27 4.22
N CYS A 39 -6.03 12.80 2.97
CA CYS A 39 -6.81 11.65 2.54
C CYS A 39 -6.40 10.39 3.31
N ILE A 40 -5.11 10.14 3.46
CA ILE A 40 -4.57 9.02 4.24
C ILE A 40 -5.07 9.09 5.68
N GLU A 41 -4.95 10.25 6.31
CA GLU A 41 -5.37 10.45 7.70
C GLU A 41 -6.87 10.25 7.90
N ARG A 42 -7.69 10.75 6.98
CA ARG A 42 -9.15 10.58 7.04
C ARG A 42 -9.57 9.14 6.90
N ILE A 43 -8.97 8.41 5.97
CA ILE A 43 -9.27 6.99 5.76
C ILE A 43 -8.83 6.19 6.97
N ARG A 44 -7.64 6.44 7.49
CA ARG A 44 -7.15 5.78 8.70
C ARG A 44 -8.08 6.01 9.89
N SER A 45 -8.41 7.25 10.17
CA SER A 45 -9.27 7.61 11.31
C SER A 45 -10.69 7.06 11.14
N GLY A 46 -11.26 7.17 9.94
CA GLY A 46 -12.59 6.64 9.64
C GLY A 46 -12.66 5.13 9.76
N ALA A 47 -11.65 4.43 9.26
CA ALA A 47 -11.56 2.99 9.34
C ALA A 47 -11.43 2.51 10.80
N ARG A 48 -10.57 3.15 11.58
CA ARG A 48 -10.41 2.84 13.00
C ARG A 48 -11.68 3.10 13.81
N ASN A 49 -12.38 4.21 13.54
CA ASN A 49 -13.64 4.52 14.19
C ASN A 49 -14.72 3.49 13.85
N LEU A 50 -14.80 3.09 12.60
CA LEU A 50 -15.75 2.05 12.18
C LEU A 50 -15.45 0.71 12.85
N ALA A 51 -14.18 0.31 12.88
CA ALA A 51 -13.76 -0.92 13.54
C ALA A 51 -14.06 -0.90 15.04
N ALA A 52 -13.84 0.22 15.71
CA ALA A 52 -14.16 0.39 17.12
C ALA A 52 -15.65 0.23 17.38
N ARG A 53 -16.51 0.79 16.53
CA ARG A 53 -17.97 0.63 16.65
C ARG A 53 -18.42 -0.83 16.45
N GLN A 54 -17.69 -1.58 15.66
CA GLN A 54 -17.96 -3.00 15.40
C GLN A 54 -17.26 -3.92 16.40
N ALA A 55 -16.64 -3.37 17.44
CA ALA A 55 -15.87 -4.11 18.44
C ALA A 55 -14.73 -4.96 17.82
N CYS A 56 -14.10 -4.45 16.78
CA CYS A 56 -12.96 -5.10 16.14
C CYS A 56 -11.64 -4.58 16.72
N ASP A 57 -10.65 -5.45 16.82
CA ASP A 57 -9.33 -5.12 17.34
C ASP A 57 -8.39 -4.53 16.28
N GLY A 58 -8.75 -4.65 15.02
CA GLY A 58 -7.96 -4.15 13.92
C GLY A 58 -8.79 -3.96 12.65
N VAL A 59 -8.24 -3.22 11.71
CA VAL A 59 -8.86 -2.94 10.42
C VAL A 59 -7.83 -2.98 9.31
N ILE A 60 -8.20 -3.58 8.20
CA ILE A 60 -7.38 -3.65 6.99
C ILE A 60 -8.05 -2.82 5.91
N CYS A 61 -7.28 -1.93 5.31
CA CYS A 61 -7.74 -1.06 4.23
C CYS A 61 -6.82 -1.13 3.01
N GLY A 62 -7.31 -0.66 1.91
CA GLY A 62 -6.57 -0.36 0.70
C GLY A 62 -6.85 1.07 0.26
N HIS A 63 -6.95 1.31 -1.03
CA HIS A 63 -7.36 2.54 -1.69
C HIS A 63 -6.31 3.67 -1.66
N THR A 64 -5.69 3.97 -0.53
CA THR A 64 -4.70 5.06 -0.45
C THR A 64 -3.41 4.74 -1.18
N HIS A 65 -3.15 3.47 -1.46
CA HIS A 65 -1.89 2.98 -2.02
C HIS A 65 -0.67 3.27 -1.12
N HIS A 66 -0.91 3.65 0.12
CA HIS A 66 0.13 3.93 1.10
C HIS A 66 0.17 2.80 2.12
N ALA A 67 1.20 1.96 2.03
CA ALA A 67 1.36 0.82 2.92
C ALA A 67 1.63 1.30 4.35
N GLU A 68 0.85 0.82 5.30
CA GLU A 68 1.00 1.14 6.71
C GLU A 68 0.75 -0.08 7.58
N SER A 69 1.48 -0.17 8.67
CA SER A 69 1.27 -1.15 9.73
C SER A 69 1.38 -0.43 11.07
N LEU A 70 0.26 -0.14 11.68
CA LEU A 70 0.18 0.58 12.94
C LEU A 70 -0.47 -0.29 13.99
N ASP A 71 0.29 -0.65 15.01
CA ASP A 71 -0.20 -1.46 16.11
C ASP A 71 -1.20 -0.70 16.97
N ALA A 72 -2.00 -1.46 17.72
CA ALA A 72 -2.84 -0.89 18.75
C ALA A 72 -1.98 -0.30 19.87
N ALA A 73 -2.44 0.80 20.46
CA ALA A 73 -1.80 1.48 21.56
C ALA A 73 -2.84 1.86 22.62
N PRO A 74 -2.45 2.21 23.85
CA PRO A 74 -3.40 2.58 24.89
C PRO A 74 -4.35 3.74 24.50
N ASP A 75 -3.85 4.69 23.70
CA ASP A 75 -4.64 5.83 23.20
C ASP A 75 -5.38 5.51 21.90
N GLN A 76 -5.04 4.41 21.23
CA GLN A 76 -5.68 3.97 20.00
C GLN A 76 -5.76 2.45 19.96
N PRO A 77 -6.84 1.85 20.51
CA PRO A 77 -6.92 0.39 20.71
C PRO A 77 -7.16 -0.41 19.44
N VAL A 78 -7.40 0.23 18.29
CA VAL A 78 -7.61 -0.47 17.02
C VAL A 78 -6.35 -0.41 16.18
N ALA A 79 -5.79 -1.56 15.82
CA ALA A 79 -4.68 -1.64 14.88
C ALA A 79 -5.15 -1.28 13.47
N TYR A 80 -4.29 -0.65 12.69
CA TYR A 80 -4.58 -0.24 11.32
C TYR A 80 -3.52 -0.78 10.37
N TYR A 81 -3.98 -1.40 9.30
CA TYR A 81 -3.10 -1.93 8.26
C TYR A 81 -3.60 -1.50 6.89
N ASN A 82 -2.69 -1.08 6.04
CA ASN A 82 -2.99 -0.80 4.64
C ASN A 82 -2.05 -1.62 3.76
N SER A 83 -2.63 -2.36 2.82
CA SER A 83 -1.87 -3.27 1.94
C SER A 83 -0.94 -2.56 0.97
N GLY A 84 -1.13 -1.26 0.77
CA GLY A 84 -0.33 -0.49 -0.18
C GLY A 84 -0.74 -0.73 -1.62
N CYS A 85 0.23 -0.77 -2.50
CA CYS A 85 0.01 -0.80 -3.94
C CYS A 85 0.90 -1.82 -4.63
N TRP A 86 0.33 -2.56 -5.59
CA TRP A 86 1.08 -3.50 -6.41
C TRP A 86 1.65 -2.89 -7.68
N THR A 87 1.22 -1.67 -8.02
CA THR A 87 1.76 -0.93 -9.17
C THR A 87 3.07 -0.23 -8.86
N GLU A 88 3.48 -0.22 -7.61
CA GLU A 88 4.77 0.32 -7.17
C GLU A 88 5.77 -0.81 -6.93
N ASN A 89 7.04 -0.48 -7.01
CA ASN A 89 8.12 -1.42 -6.71
C ASN A 89 8.92 -0.91 -5.50
N PRO A 90 9.03 -1.69 -4.41
CA PRO A 90 8.48 -3.03 -4.23
C PRO A 90 6.96 -3.02 -3.99
N SER A 91 6.29 -4.08 -4.45
CA SER A 91 4.88 -4.30 -4.14
C SER A 91 4.72 -4.71 -2.68
N THR A 92 3.67 -4.24 -2.05
CA THR A 92 3.38 -4.58 -0.66
C THR A 92 2.10 -5.41 -0.54
N TYR A 93 2.06 -6.28 0.44
CA TYR A 93 0.89 -7.11 0.71
C TYR A 93 0.79 -7.45 2.19
N LEU A 94 -0.39 -7.86 2.60
CA LEU A 94 -0.65 -8.28 3.97
C LEU A 94 -0.90 -9.78 4.03
N THR A 95 -0.39 -10.41 5.07
CA THR A 95 -0.77 -11.77 5.42
C THR A 95 -1.51 -11.77 6.74
N VAL A 96 -2.53 -12.61 6.84
CA VAL A 96 -3.29 -12.80 8.08
C VAL A 96 -3.23 -14.28 8.42
N ALA A 97 -2.58 -14.62 9.51
CA ALA A 97 -2.43 -15.99 9.94
C ALA A 97 -2.32 -16.04 11.46
N GLU A 98 -3.05 -16.97 12.08
CA GLU A 98 -2.98 -17.22 13.53
C GLU A 98 -3.19 -15.96 14.38
N GLY A 99 -4.11 -15.10 13.96
CA GLY A 99 -4.40 -13.84 14.64
C GLY A 99 -3.36 -12.74 14.45
N ARG A 100 -2.39 -12.95 13.55
CA ARG A 100 -1.32 -11.98 13.26
C ARG A 100 -1.48 -11.40 11.87
N VAL A 101 -1.33 -10.09 11.76
CA VAL A 101 -1.31 -9.37 10.49
C VAL A 101 0.11 -8.87 10.26
N GLU A 102 0.68 -9.22 9.12
CA GLU A 102 2.03 -8.80 8.74
C GLU A 102 2.01 -8.09 7.40
N LEU A 103 2.67 -6.95 7.34
CA LEU A 103 2.90 -6.19 6.10
C LEU A 103 4.23 -6.63 5.51
N LEU A 104 4.19 -7.17 4.31
CA LEU A 104 5.35 -7.74 3.63
C LEU A 104 5.60 -7.03 2.31
N ARG A 105 6.84 -7.08 1.86
CA ARG A 105 7.25 -6.56 0.57
C ARG A 105 7.63 -7.72 -0.34
N TYR A 106 7.14 -7.64 -1.57
CA TYR A 106 7.53 -8.57 -2.62
C TYR A 106 8.56 -7.88 -3.52
N GLU A 107 9.77 -8.42 -3.51
CA GLU A 107 10.82 -8.01 -4.43
C GLU A 107 11.10 -9.19 -5.35
N PRO A 108 10.76 -9.07 -6.65
CA PRO A 108 11.12 -10.12 -7.59
C PRO A 108 12.64 -10.28 -7.61
N ALA A 109 13.11 -11.51 -7.53
CA ALA A 109 14.52 -11.79 -7.69
C ALA A 109 14.99 -11.21 -9.03
N LEU A 110 16.07 -10.42 -8.99
CA LEU A 110 16.72 -9.95 -10.21
C LEU A 110 17.18 -11.19 -10.96
N VAL A 111 16.43 -11.54 -11.98
CA VAL A 111 16.88 -12.57 -12.92
C VAL A 111 17.96 -11.89 -13.75
N GLU A 112 19.20 -12.17 -13.42
CA GLU A 112 20.32 -11.85 -14.29
C GLU A 112 20.16 -12.71 -15.54
N ALA A 113 19.76 -12.04 -16.60
CA ALA A 113 19.76 -12.67 -17.92
C ALA A 113 21.17 -12.72 -18.48
#